data_842b6e3fadeb6c9b43ad807df177ef8a
#
_entry.id   842b6e3fadeb6c9b43ad807df177ef8a
#
_cell.length_a   1.000
_cell.length_b   1.000
_cell.length_c   1.000
_cell.angle_alpha   90.00
_cell.angle_beta   90.00
_cell.angle_gamma   90.00
#
_symmetry.space_group_name_H-M   'P 1'
#
loop_
_entity.id
_entity.type
_entity.pdbx_description
1 polymer ?
#
loop_
_entity_poly.entity_id
_entity_poly.type
_entity_poly.pdbx_seq_one_letter_code
_entity_poly.pdbx_strand_id
1 'polypeptide(L)' 'MSLVPYVVEQTSRGERSYDIYSRLLKERIIFLGEEVNDVSASIVVAQLLFLEAEDP' A
#
# COMPACT_ATOMS: atom_id res chain seq x y z
N MET A 1 6.94 5.53 -17.98
CA MET A 1 6.25 5.94 -16.75
C MET A 1 5.09 5.00 -16.48
N SER A 2 5.03 4.46 -15.31
CA SER A 2 3.93 3.56 -14.95
C SER A 2 2.84 4.35 -14.24
N LEU A 3 1.61 4.01 -14.55
CA LEU A 3 0.46 4.61 -13.90
C LEU A 3 0.01 3.69 -12.77
N VAL A 4 -0.27 4.30 -11.63
CA VAL A 4 -0.80 3.55 -10.49
C VAL A 4 -2.31 3.67 -10.52
N PRO A 5 -3.03 2.55 -10.70
CA PRO A 5 -4.48 2.62 -10.73
C PRO A 5 -5.06 2.94 -9.35
N TYR A 6 -6.23 3.53 -9.35
CA TYR A 6 -6.94 3.86 -8.13
C TYR A 6 -8.20 3.04 -8.03
N VAL A 7 -8.58 2.71 -6.82
CA VAL A 7 -9.85 2.03 -6.54
C VAL A 7 -10.72 2.95 -5.69
N VAL A 8 -12.03 2.88 -5.92
CA VAL A 8 -12.99 3.70 -5.20
C VAL A 8 -13.85 2.78 -4.35
N GLU A 9 -13.98 3.12 -3.08
CA GLU A 9 -14.81 2.36 -2.15
C GLU A 9 -15.95 3.22 -1.64
N GLN A 10 -17.13 2.62 -1.51
CA GLN A 10 -18.27 3.24 -0.86
C GLN A 10 -18.16 2.97 0.64
N THR A 11 -18.27 4.02 1.43
CA THR A 11 -18.27 3.91 2.87
C THR A 11 -19.52 4.60 3.42
N SER A 12 -19.79 4.41 4.70
CA SER A 12 -20.92 5.07 5.34
C SER A 12 -20.78 6.60 5.33
N ARG A 13 -19.59 7.11 5.06
CA ARG A 13 -19.31 8.56 5.02
C ARG A 13 -19.14 9.07 3.60
N GLY A 14 -19.41 8.25 2.59
CA GLY A 14 -19.26 8.60 1.19
C GLY A 14 -18.21 7.76 0.50
N GLU A 15 -17.71 8.27 -0.62
CA GLU A 15 -16.72 7.55 -1.40
C GLU A 15 -15.31 7.86 -0.93
N ARG A 16 -14.46 6.86 -0.95
CA ARG A 16 -13.03 7.02 -0.70
C ARG A 16 -12.24 6.44 -1.85
N SER A 17 -11.21 7.17 -2.24
CA SER A 17 -10.31 6.75 -3.31
C SER A 17 -8.95 6.38 -2.73
N TYR A 18 -8.43 5.24 -3.16
CA TYR A 18 -7.10 4.77 -2.75
C TYR A 18 -6.32 4.37 -4.00
N ASP A 19 -5.02 4.62 -4.00
CA ASP A 19 -4.21 3.93 -4.98
C ASP A 19 -4.18 2.44 -4.63
N ILE A 20 -3.95 1.60 -5.64
CA ILE A 20 -4.06 0.14 -5.43
C ILE A 20 -3.11 -0.37 -4.34
N TYR A 21 -1.90 0.18 -4.26
CA TYR A 21 -0.93 -0.28 -3.28
C TYR A 21 -1.36 0.07 -1.85
N SER A 22 -1.90 1.26 -1.64
CA SER A 22 -2.41 1.66 -0.32
C SER A 22 -3.60 0.81 0.07
N ARG A 23 -4.46 0.47 -0.88
CA ARG A 23 -5.61 -0.37 -0.61
C ARG A 23 -5.19 -1.78 -0.20
N LEU A 24 -4.19 -2.33 -0.87
CA LEU A 24 -3.65 -3.63 -0.50
C LEU A 24 -3.05 -3.58 0.91
N LEU A 25 -2.37 -2.50 1.23
CA LEU A 25 -1.75 -2.35 2.54
C LEU A 25 -2.79 -2.36 3.67
N LYS A 26 -3.99 -1.86 3.41
CA LYS A 26 -5.08 -1.93 4.39
C LYS A 26 -5.39 -3.38 4.78
N GLU A 27 -5.20 -4.31 3.86
CA GLU A 27 -5.40 -5.73 4.11
C GLU A 27 -4.10 -6.41 4.56
N ARG A 28 -3.10 -5.61 4.93
CA ARG A 28 -1.79 -6.07 5.37
C ARG A 28 -1.04 -6.82 4.27
N ILE A 29 -1.27 -6.41 3.02
CA ILE A 29 -0.59 -6.97 1.86
C ILE A 29 0.42 -5.98 1.35
N ILE A 30 1.68 -6.40 1.27
CA ILE A 30 2.76 -5.60 0.70
C ILE A 30 3.10 -6.22 -0.66
N PHE A 31 2.95 -5.42 -1.71
CA PHE A 31 3.22 -5.89 -3.07
C PHE A 31 4.55 -5.34 -3.55
N LEU A 32 5.44 -6.22 -3.95
CA LEU A 32 6.72 -5.85 -4.52
C LEU A 32 6.70 -6.22 -6.00
N GLY A 33 6.49 -5.21 -6.86
CA GLY A 33 6.33 -5.44 -8.28
C GLY A 33 7.56 -5.12 -9.11
N GLU A 34 8.71 -5.00 -8.46
CA GLU A 34 9.93 -4.65 -9.16
C GLU A 34 11.12 -5.37 -8.57
N GLU A 35 12.26 -5.21 -9.23
CA GLU A 35 13.51 -5.81 -8.79
C GLU A 35 13.90 -5.32 -7.39
N VAL A 36 14.43 -6.22 -6.58
CA VAL A 36 14.88 -5.87 -5.22
C VAL A 36 16.19 -5.09 -5.31
N ASN A 37 16.18 -3.91 -4.72
CA ASN A 37 17.37 -3.06 -4.60
C ASN A 37 17.22 -2.26 -3.30
N ASP A 38 18.20 -1.38 -3.01
CA ASP A 38 18.18 -0.63 -1.77
C ASP A 38 16.93 0.22 -1.61
N VAL A 39 16.45 0.81 -2.70
CA VAL A 39 15.26 1.66 -2.65
C VAL A 39 14.00 0.83 -2.40
N SER A 40 13.81 -0.24 -3.18
CA SER A 40 12.62 -1.08 -3.03
C SER A 40 12.62 -1.79 -1.68
N ALA A 41 13.80 -2.22 -1.20
CA ALA A 41 13.92 -2.83 0.12
C ALA A 41 13.54 -1.85 1.22
N SER A 42 13.98 -0.59 1.12
CA SER A 42 13.62 0.44 2.09
C SER A 42 12.13 0.69 2.13
N ILE A 43 11.48 0.68 0.97
CA ILE A 43 10.04 0.88 0.89
C ILE A 43 9.29 -0.28 1.57
N VAL A 44 9.75 -1.52 1.35
CA VAL A 44 9.15 -2.67 2.00
C VAL A 44 9.32 -2.59 3.51
N VAL A 45 10.50 -2.24 3.98
CA VAL A 45 10.76 -2.11 5.41
C VAL A 45 9.86 -1.03 6.01
N ALA A 46 9.70 0.10 5.34
CA ALA A 46 8.85 1.18 5.82
C ALA A 46 7.41 0.71 5.98
N GLN A 47 6.91 -0.08 5.03
CA GLN A 47 5.56 -0.62 5.09
C GLN A 47 5.40 -1.61 6.23
N LEU A 48 6.42 -2.44 6.45
CA LEU A 48 6.40 -3.38 7.58
C LEU A 48 6.35 -2.64 8.91
N LEU A 49 7.14 -1.57 9.03
CA LEU A 49 7.13 -0.76 10.24
C LEU A 49 5.78 -0.10 10.45
N PHE A 50 5.16 0.37 9.39
CA PHE A 50 3.83 0.96 9.47
C PHE A 50 2.81 -0.06 9.97
N LEU A 51 2.81 -1.26 9.39
CA LEU A 51 1.88 -2.31 9.79
C LEU A 51 2.11 -2.76 11.23
N GLU A 52 3.36 -2.82 11.65
CA GLU A 52 3.71 -3.20 13.03
C GLU A 52 3.17 -2.15 14.02
N ALA A 53 3.27 -0.88 13.66
CA ALA A 53 2.77 0.19 14.51
C ALA A 53 1.23 0.19 14.60
N GLU A 54 0.58 -0.23 13.53
CA GLU A 54 -0.89 -0.28 13.47
C GLU A 54 -1.44 -1.41 14.35
N ASP A 55 -0.82 -2.58 14.25
CA ASP A 55 -1.34 -3.78 14.90
C ASP A 55 -0.20 -4.80 15.01
N PRO A 56 0.58 -4.71 16.06
CA PRO A 56 1.73 -5.63 16.24
C PRO A 56 1.32 -7.07 16.46
#